data_f9e07d8f04940242c4b0104b7dab381a
#
_entry.id   f9e07d8f04940242c4b0104b7dab381a
#
_cell.length_a   1.000
_cell.length_b   1.000
_cell.length_c   1.000
_cell.angle_alpha   90.00
_cell.angle_beta   90.00
_cell.angle_gamma   90.00
#
_symmetry.space_group_name_H-M   'P 1'
#
loop_
_entity.id
_entity.type
_entity.pdbx_description
1 polymer ?
#
loop_
_entity_poly.entity_id
_entity_poly.type
_entity_poly.pdbx_seq_one_letter_code
_entity_poly.pdbx_strand_id
1 'polypeptide(L)'
;MFYQCLHPPRNLIIHNPDQTNEYLCRYHGRRFHNDGKFKSMPEFQDAENFPRPCDDLHKIQLNKIGPFLFINLIPGFRFSELSDVFNERIGFLPLHKFKHESSLSKDYLVNCHWAIYCDNYLEGFHIPFVHEDLNKVLDYGKYSTEIYTHLNLNIKVSLII
;
A
#
# COMPACT_ATOMS: atom_id res chain seq x y z
N MET A 1 -1.90 11.01 4.86
CA MET A 1 -0.81 10.62 5.77
C MET A 1 -1.42 9.65 6.77
N PHE A 2 -0.82 8.48 6.97
CA PHE A 2 -1.33 7.51 7.93
C PHE A 2 -0.49 7.57 9.20
N TYR A 3 -1.15 7.56 10.34
CA TYR A 3 -0.52 7.59 11.64
C TYR A 3 -0.92 6.36 12.43
N GLN A 4 0.04 5.74 13.07
CA GLN A 4 -0.18 4.57 13.92
C GLN A 4 0.45 4.80 15.28
N CYS A 5 -0.32 4.59 16.34
CA CYS A 5 0.20 4.58 17.69
C CYS A 5 1.02 3.31 17.92
N LEU A 6 2.27 3.46 18.37
CA LEU A 6 3.20 2.34 18.56
C LEU A 6 2.87 1.45 19.76
N HIS A 7 1.85 1.76 20.55
CA HIS A 7 1.44 0.92 21.67
C HIS A 7 0.72 -0.34 21.20
N PRO A 8 1.08 -1.53 21.69
CA PRO A 8 0.30 -2.74 21.44
C PRO A 8 -1.04 -2.72 22.22
N PRO A 9 -2.15 -3.22 21.67
CA PRO A 9 -2.34 -3.53 20.26
C PRO A 9 -2.37 -2.26 19.42
N ARG A 10 -1.78 -2.29 18.23
CA ARG A 10 -1.68 -1.16 17.30
C ARG A 10 -3.06 -0.61 16.98
N ASN A 11 -3.52 0.38 17.72
CA ASN A 11 -4.85 0.93 17.58
C ASN A 11 -4.95 1.87 16.38
N LEU A 12 -6.02 1.72 15.62
CA LEU A 12 -6.40 2.66 14.60
C LEU A 12 -6.81 3.99 15.28
N ILE A 13 -6.14 5.07 14.93
CA ILE A 13 -6.39 6.39 15.53
C ILE A 13 -7.55 7.10 14.87
N ILE A 14 -7.80 6.83 13.58
CA ILE A 14 -8.88 7.44 12.79
C ILE A 14 -9.75 6.33 12.24
N HIS A 15 -11.03 6.37 12.59
CA HIS A 15 -12.04 5.47 12.03
C HIS A 15 -12.81 6.11 10.87
N ASN A 16 -12.92 7.45 10.83
CA ASN A 16 -13.56 8.19 9.76
C ASN A 16 -12.60 9.24 9.22
N PRO A 17 -12.45 9.38 7.89
CA PRO A 17 -11.57 10.37 7.27
C PRO A 17 -12.09 11.81 7.40
N ASP A 18 -13.30 12.01 7.90
CA ASP A 18 -13.93 13.32 7.99
C ASP A 18 -13.37 14.13 9.15
N GLN A 19 -12.64 15.16 8.79
CA GLN A 19 -12.30 16.38 9.53
C GLN A 19 -12.23 16.28 11.06
N THR A 20 -11.20 15.63 11.56
CA THR A 20 -10.86 15.77 12.98
C THR A 20 -9.77 16.82 13.13
N ASN A 21 -9.97 17.77 14.07
CA ASN A 21 -8.94 18.75 14.44
C ASN A 21 -7.81 18.16 15.29
N GLU A 22 -7.93 16.88 15.65
CA GLU A 22 -6.94 16.13 16.44
C GLU A 22 -7.13 14.63 16.29
N TYR A 23 -6.09 13.87 16.58
CA TYR A 23 -6.12 12.41 16.60
C TYR A 23 -6.21 11.89 18.04
N LEU A 24 -7.08 10.93 18.28
CA LEU A 24 -7.27 10.31 19.59
C LEU A 24 -6.92 8.81 19.54
N CYS A 25 -5.94 8.41 20.33
CA CYS A 25 -5.70 7.00 20.62
C CYS A 25 -6.65 6.53 21.73
N ARG A 26 -7.61 5.68 21.39
CA ARG A 26 -8.62 5.20 22.33
C ARG A 26 -8.08 4.22 23.39
N TYR A 27 -6.83 3.80 23.29
CA TYR A 27 -6.24 2.89 24.25
C TYR A 27 -5.97 3.57 25.62
N HIS A 28 -5.26 4.75 25.59
CA HIS A 28 -4.94 5.50 26.80
C HIS A 28 -5.38 6.97 26.75
N GLY A 29 -6.23 7.34 25.81
CA GLY A 29 -6.69 8.74 25.68
C GLY A 29 -5.62 9.70 25.15
N ARG A 30 -4.47 9.21 24.64
CA ARG A 30 -3.43 10.05 24.07
C ARG A 30 -3.95 10.82 22.87
N ARG A 31 -3.72 12.13 22.85
CA ARG A 31 -4.14 13.03 21.78
C ARG A 31 -2.94 13.59 21.03
N PHE A 32 -3.13 13.81 19.75
CA PHE A 32 -2.12 14.36 18.86
C PHE A 32 -2.72 15.46 17.98
N HIS A 33 -1.89 16.42 17.61
CA HIS A 33 -2.22 17.40 16.58
C HIS A 33 -2.30 16.75 15.20
N ASN A 34 -2.87 17.44 14.21
CA ASN A 34 -2.98 16.94 12.84
C ASN A 34 -1.63 16.72 12.13
N ASP A 35 -0.56 17.35 12.63
CA ASP A 35 0.80 17.12 12.16
C ASP A 35 1.50 15.90 12.82
N GLY A 36 0.76 15.23 13.73
CA GLY A 36 1.23 14.05 14.46
C GLY A 36 1.99 14.35 15.75
N LYS A 37 2.17 15.60 16.11
CA LYS A 37 2.81 15.95 17.38
C LYS A 37 1.92 15.60 18.55
N PHE A 38 2.55 15.14 19.63
CA PHE A 38 1.86 14.90 20.89
C PHE A 38 1.15 16.18 21.37
N LYS A 39 -0.07 16.03 21.87
CA LYS A 39 -0.87 17.12 22.40
C LYS A 39 -1.13 16.98 23.89
N SER A 40 -1.67 15.84 24.31
CA SER A 40 -2.00 15.58 25.71
C SER A 40 -2.24 14.10 25.97
N MET A 41 -2.14 13.70 27.24
CA MET A 41 -2.52 12.39 27.73
C MET A 41 -3.08 12.55 29.16
N PRO A 42 -4.20 11.90 29.51
CA PRO A 42 -4.73 11.91 30.87
C PRO A 42 -3.67 11.45 31.89
N GLU A 43 -3.69 12.07 33.06
CA GLU A 43 -2.86 11.68 34.24
C GLU A 43 -1.33 11.78 34.01
N PHE A 44 -0.86 12.44 32.95
CA PHE A 44 0.57 12.58 32.62
C PHE A 44 1.08 14.00 32.75
N GLN A 45 0.34 14.90 33.45
CA GLN A 45 0.70 16.32 33.57
C GLN A 45 2.02 16.51 34.34
N ASP A 46 2.28 15.68 35.34
CA ASP A 46 3.46 15.76 36.21
C ASP A 46 4.54 14.74 35.85
N ALA A 47 4.42 14.04 34.72
CA ALA A 47 5.39 13.06 34.30
C ALA A 47 6.72 13.71 33.89
N GLU A 48 7.82 13.32 34.56
CA GLU A 48 9.16 13.81 34.25
C GLU A 48 9.61 13.40 32.85
N ASN A 49 10.28 14.31 32.14
CA ASN A 49 10.82 14.08 30.79
C ASN A 49 9.75 13.66 29.77
N PHE A 50 8.52 14.16 29.92
CA PHE A 50 7.41 13.91 29.01
C PHE A 50 6.66 15.22 28.70
N PRO A 51 6.24 15.48 27.42
CA PRO A 51 6.49 14.65 26.24
C PRO A 51 7.89 14.86 25.65
N ARG A 52 8.38 13.86 24.94
CA ARG A 52 9.61 13.89 24.16
C ARG A 52 9.29 13.79 22.67
N PRO A 53 10.21 14.11 21.74
CA PRO A 53 10.00 13.93 20.31
C PRO A 53 9.62 12.50 19.88
N CYS A 54 10.05 11.49 20.64
CA CYS A 54 9.67 10.10 20.40
C CYS A 54 8.24 9.75 20.84
N ASP A 55 7.57 10.65 21.55
CA ASP A 55 6.16 10.50 21.91
C ASP A 55 5.20 11.00 20.82
N ASP A 56 5.72 11.67 19.79
CA ASP A 56 4.98 12.02 18.58
C ASP A 56 4.61 10.78 17.76
N LEU A 57 3.62 10.91 16.88
CA LEU A 57 3.30 9.86 15.91
C LEU A 57 4.42 9.73 14.89
N HIS A 58 4.78 8.48 14.58
CA HIS A 58 5.77 8.21 13.56
C HIS A 58 5.26 8.64 12.18
N LYS A 59 6.07 9.45 11.47
CA LYS A 59 5.73 9.93 10.13
C LYS A 59 6.07 8.85 9.10
N ILE A 60 5.07 8.46 8.31
CA ILE A 60 5.24 7.50 7.22
C ILE A 60 5.07 8.25 5.91
N GLN A 61 6.02 8.09 5.01
CA GLN A 61 5.95 8.70 3.70
C GLN A 61 4.84 8.05 2.88
N LEU A 62 3.92 8.88 2.37
CA LEU A 62 2.88 8.48 1.43
C LEU A 62 3.25 9.00 0.05
N ASN A 63 3.30 8.10 -0.92
CA ASN A 63 3.53 8.39 -2.32
C ASN A 63 2.31 8.01 -3.16
N LYS A 64 2.22 8.53 -4.38
CA LYS A 64 1.06 8.33 -5.26
C LYS A 64 1.49 8.16 -6.71
N ILE A 65 0.87 7.19 -7.39
CA ILE A 65 0.92 7.04 -8.85
C ILE A 65 -0.53 6.89 -9.35
N GLY A 66 -1.04 7.85 -10.09
CA GLY A 66 -2.46 7.86 -10.46
C GLY A 66 -3.36 7.78 -9.22
N PRO A 67 -4.30 6.83 -9.14
CA PRO A 67 -5.15 6.61 -7.97
C PRO A 67 -4.49 5.73 -6.90
N PHE A 68 -3.34 5.11 -7.18
CA PHE A 68 -2.69 4.17 -6.28
C PHE A 68 -1.86 4.89 -5.22
N LEU A 69 -2.00 4.46 -3.97
CA LEU A 69 -1.27 4.99 -2.82
C LEU A 69 -0.24 3.96 -2.37
N PHE A 70 0.98 4.44 -2.12
CA PHE A 70 2.11 3.62 -1.71
C PHE A 70 2.66 4.11 -0.38
N ILE A 71 2.85 3.20 0.56
CA ILE A 71 3.48 3.46 1.85
C ILE A 71 4.60 2.44 2.06
N ASN A 72 5.66 2.87 2.74
CA ASN A 72 6.71 1.96 3.20
C ASN A 72 7.16 2.39 4.60
N LEU A 73 7.17 1.45 5.53
CA LEU A 73 7.58 1.70 6.92
C LEU A 73 9.10 1.87 7.04
N ILE A 74 9.84 1.17 6.20
CA ILE A 74 11.31 1.16 6.20
C ILE A 74 11.76 1.27 4.73
N PRO A 75 11.77 2.50 4.15
CA PRO A 75 12.14 2.66 2.76
C PRO A 75 13.63 2.35 2.55
N GLY A 76 13.90 1.32 1.75
CA GLY A 76 15.25 0.93 1.35
C GLY A 76 15.71 1.55 0.03
N PHE A 77 14.83 2.29 -0.67
CA PHE A 77 15.10 2.93 -1.96
C PHE A 77 14.22 4.17 -2.15
N ARG A 78 14.56 4.99 -3.13
CA ARG A 78 13.76 6.19 -3.46
C ARG A 78 12.52 5.78 -4.25
N PHE A 79 11.39 6.35 -3.92
CA PHE A 79 10.12 6.06 -4.60
C PHE A 79 10.18 6.37 -6.12
N SER A 80 11.02 7.31 -6.55
CA SER A 80 11.22 7.60 -7.97
C SER A 80 11.70 6.38 -8.76
N GLU A 81 12.50 5.51 -8.17
CA GLU A 81 13.01 4.30 -8.83
C GLU A 81 11.86 3.33 -9.23
N LEU A 82 10.74 3.36 -8.49
CA LEU A 82 9.52 2.65 -8.83
C LEU A 82 8.65 3.46 -9.79
N SER A 83 8.40 4.74 -9.48
CA SER A 83 7.46 5.57 -10.23
C SER A 83 7.91 5.86 -11.65
N ASP A 84 9.22 5.94 -11.89
CA ASP A 84 9.75 6.19 -13.23
C ASP A 84 9.50 5.01 -14.15
N VAL A 85 9.70 3.77 -13.67
CA VAL A 85 9.34 2.56 -14.43
C VAL A 85 7.85 2.47 -14.67
N PHE A 86 7.02 2.79 -13.66
CA PHE A 86 5.57 2.84 -13.83
C PHE A 86 5.15 3.82 -14.91
N ASN A 87 5.69 5.03 -14.88
CA ASN A 87 5.38 6.08 -15.87
C ASN A 87 5.84 5.68 -17.27
N GLU A 88 7.01 5.08 -17.40
CA GLU A 88 7.54 4.60 -18.68
C GLU A 88 6.63 3.51 -19.27
N ARG A 89 6.19 2.55 -18.44
CA ARG A 89 5.51 1.34 -18.92
C ARG A 89 4.01 1.45 -19.03
N ILE A 90 3.37 2.18 -18.13
CA ILE A 90 1.90 2.31 -18.09
C ILE A 90 1.42 3.77 -18.04
N GLY A 91 2.32 4.75 -18.13
CA GLY A 91 1.98 6.17 -18.12
C GLY A 91 1.08 6.62 -19.29
N PHE A 92 1.02 5.83 -20.38
CA PHE A 92 0.08 6.07 -21.49
C PHE A 92 -1.39 5.80 -21.10
N LEU A 93 -1.64 5.04 -20.03
CA LEU A 93 -2.99 4.80 -19.55
C LEU A 93 -3.53 6.05 -18.85
N PRO A 94 -4.82 6.35 -19.00
CA PRO A 94 -5.46 7.50 -18.37
C PRO A 94 -5.69 7.24 -16.86
N LEU A 95 -4.62 6.98 -16.11
CA LEU A 95 -4.68 6.59 -14.68
C LEU A 95 -5.46 7.60 -13.83
N HIS A 96 -5.44 8.89 -14.21
CA HIS A 96 -6.18 9.94 -13.52
C HIS A 96 -7.72 9.78 -13.62
N LYS A 97 -8.19 8.98 -14.59
CA LYS A 97 -9.61 8.67 -14.76
C LYS A 97 -10.05 7.39 -14.02
N PHE A 98 -9.10 6.60 -13.53
CA PHE A 98 -9.43 5.38 -12.81
C PHE A 98 -10.10 5.72 -11.48
N LYS A 99 -11.18 5.04 -11.18
CA LYS A 99 -11.93 5.18 -9.93
C LYS A 99 -12.10 3.81 -9.29
N HIS A 100 -12.02 3.79 -7.97
CA HIS A 100 -12.34 2.60 -7.21
C HIS A 100 -13.85 2.34 -7.27
N GLU A 101 -14.23 1.14 -7.70
CA GLU A 101 -15.62 0.69 -7.76
C GLU A 101 -15.83 -0.36 -6.65
N SER A 102 -16.38 0.08 -5.53
CA SER A 102 -16.54 -0.76 -4.35
C SER A 102 -17.48 -1.95 -4.54
N SER A 103 -18.47 -1.80 -5.45
CA SER A 103 -19.42 -2.88 -5.76
C SER A 103 -18.75 -4.08 -6.46
N LEU A 104 -17.60 -3.86 -7.09
CA LEU A 104 -16.80 -4.90 -7.75
C LEU A 104 -15.69 -5.46 -6.86
N SER A 105 -15.47 -4.86 -5.69
CA SER A 105 -14.46 -5.33 -4.74
C SER A 105 -14.89 -6.64 -4.08
N LYS A 106 -13.96 -7.60 -3.99
CA LYS A 106 -14.16 -8.89 -3.33
C LYS A 106 -12.95 -9.25 -2.51
N ASP A 107 -13.20 -9.81 -1.34
CA ASP A 107 -12.17 -10.35 -0.46
C ASP A 107 -12.14 -11.87 -0.57
N TYR A 108 -10.95 -12.43 -0.72
CA TYR A 108 -10.72 -13.86 -0.77
C TYR A 108 -9.73 -14.25 0.32
N LEU A 109 -10.17 -15.12 1.23
CA LEU A 109 -9.28 -15.69 2.23
C LEU A 109 -8.60 -16.92 1.65
N VAL A 110 -7.28 -16.86 1.51
CA VAL A 110 -6.47 -17.96 0.98
C VAL A 110 -5.56 -18.47 2.10
N ASN A 111 -5.62 -19.78 2.37
CA ASN A 111 -4.84 -20.40 3.42
C ASN A 111 -3.44 -20.78 2.92
N CYS A 112 -2.64 -19.75 2.62
CA CYS A 112 -1.24 -19.92 2.21
C CYS A 112 -0.37 -18.77 2.71
N HIS A 113 0.95 -18.97 2.70
CA HIS A 113 1.88 -17.87 2.95
C HIS A 113 1.86 -16.89 1.76
N TRP A 114 1.83 -15.58 2.03
CA TRP A 114 1.72 -14.56 0.99
C TRP A 114 2.81 -14.63 -0.09
N ALA A 115 4.04 -15.05 0.28
CA ALA A 115 5.14 -15.17 -0.67
C ALA A 115 4.88 -16.24 -1.75
N ILE A 116 4.22 -17.35 -1.39
CA ILE A 116 3.84 -18.40 -2.36
C ILE A 116 2.81 -17.85 -3.34
N TYR A 117 1.89 -17.02 -2.87
CA TYR A 117 0.93 -16.36 -3.74
C TYR A 117 1.60 -15.40 -4.72
N CYS A 118 2.58 -14.64 -4.25
CA CYS A 118 3.39 -13.76 -5.12
C CYS A 118 4.21 -14.57 -6.12
N ASP A 119 4.85 -15.66 -5.69
CA ASP A 119 5.67 -16.54 -6.53
C ASP A 119 4.84 -17.11 -7.69
N ASN A 120 3.64 -17.61 -7.40
CA ASN A 120 2.71 -18.08 -8.44
C ASN A 120 2.31 -16.98 -9.44
N TYR A 121 2.22 -15.71 -9.00
CA TYR A 121 1.90 -14.61 -9.90
C TYR A 121 3.10 -14.16 -10.76
N LEU A 122 4.32 -14.27 -10.23
CA LEU A 122 5.55 -13.81 -10.86
C LEU A 122 6.00 -14.68 -12.03
N GLU A 123 5.55 -15.94 -12.09
CA GLU A 123 5.79 -16.85 -13.20
C GLU A 123 4.52 -16.99 -14.05
N GLY A 124 4.67 -17.39 -15.29
CA GLY A 124 3.56 -17.59 -16.23
C GLY A 124 3.47 -19.02 -16.79
N PHE A 125 4.34 -19.91 -16.34
CA PHE A 125 4.49 -21.26 -16.90
C PHE A 125 3.26 -22.15 -16.71
N HIS A 126 2.48 -21.91 -15.67
CA HIS A 126 1.24 -22.65 -15.39
C HIS A 126 0.05 -22.23 -16.29
N ILE A 127 0.10 -21.04 -16.93
CA ILE A 127 -1.02 -20.51 -17.70
C ILE A 127 -1.55 -21.48 -18.75
N PRO A 128 -0.71 -22.13 -19.59
CA PRO A 128 -1.21 -23.03 -20.62
C PRO A 128 -1.89 -24.29 -20.07
N PHE A 129 -1.62 -24.64 -18.81
CA PHE A 129 -2.06 -25.90 -18.21
C PHE A 129 -3.18 -25.73 -17.18
N VAL A 130 -3.24 -24.56 -16.52
CA VAL A 130 -4.17 -24.30 -15.41
C VAL A 130 -5.26 -23.30 -15.81
N HIS A 131 -4.93 -22.35 -16.69
CA HIS A 131 -5.83 -21.26 -17.07
C HIS A 131 -6.20 -21.36 -18.55
N GLU A 132 -6.94 -22.40 -18.94
CA GLU A 132 -7.32 -22.66 -20.34
C GLU A 132 -7.99 -21.46 -21.02
N ASP A 133 -8.93 -20.79 -20.33
CA ASP A 133 -9.63 -19.64 -20.91
C ASP A 133 -8.73 -18.42 -21.06
N LEU A 134 -7.81 -18.19 -20.11
CA LEU A 134 -6.81 -17.15 -20.23
C LEU A 134 -5.84 -17.45 -21.37
N ASN A 135 -5.43 -18.71 -21.52
CA ASN A 135 -4.53 -19.15 -22.59
C ASN A 135 -5.15 -18.98 -23.99
N LYS A 136 -6.48 -19.06 -24.14
CA LYS A 136 -7.18 -18.83 -25.41
C LYS A 136 -7.09 -17.37 -25.87
N VAL A 137 -6.97 -16.41 -24.96
CA VAL A 137 -6.96 -14.97 -25.25
C VAL A 137 -5.58 -14.35 -25.18
N LEU A 138 -4.57 -15.10 -24.72
CA LEU A 138 -3.19 -14.65 -24.65
C LEU A 138 -2.33 -15.31 -25.71
N ASP A 139 -1.49 -14.53 -26.37
CA ASP A 139 -0.36 -15.09 -27.13
C ASP A 139 0.77 -15.45 -26.18
N TYR A 140 0.76 -16.69 -25.69
CA TYR A 140 1.78 -17.17 -24.75
C TYR A 140 3.20 -17.11 -25.33
N GLY A 141 3.36 -17.23 -26.64
CA GLY A 141 4.65 -17.09 -27.33
C GLY A 141 5.25 -15.70 -27.25
N LYS A 142 4.43 -14.69 -26.93
CA LYS A 142 4.86 -13.30 -26.71
C LYS A 142 4.85 -12.88 -25.24
N TYR A 143 4.71 -13.84 -24.33
CA TYR A 143 4.83 -13.58 -22.91
C TYR A 143 6.29 -13.24 -22.58
N SER A 144 6.51 -12.15 -21.89
CA SER A 144 7.84 -11.75 -21.43
C SER A 144 7.79 -11.18 -20.02
N THR A 145 8.89 -11.36 -19.30
CA THR A 145 9.08 -10.78 -17.96
C THR A 145 10.27 -9.86 -18.00
N GLU A 146 10.06 -8.62 -17.57
CA GLU A 146 11.12 -7.64 -17.34
C GLU A 146 11.41 -7.54 -15.84
N ILE A 147 12.68 -7.61 -15.49
CA ILE A 147 13.13 -7.57 -14.09
C ILE A 147 13.82 -6.25 -13.84
N TYR A 148 13.38 -5.53 -12.84
CA TYR A 148 13.95 -4.29 -12.33
C TYR A 148 14.45 -4.49 -10.90
N THR A 149 15.21 -3.55 -10.38
CA THR A 149 15.80 -3.66 -9.03
C THR A 149 14.74 -3.88 -7.92
N HIS A 150 13.57 -3.26 -8.06
CA HIS A 150 12.54 -3.26 -7.02
C HIS A 150 11.16 -3.75 -7.49
N LEU A 151 11.06 -4.20 -8.75
CA LEU A 151 9.82 -4.72 -9.30
C LEU A 151 10.11 -5.65 -10.47
N ASN A 152 9.12 -6.47 -10.81
CA ASN A 152 9.09 -7.12 -12.11
C ASN A 152 7.81 -6.73 -12.86
N LEU A 153 7.83 -6.87 -14.16
CA LEU A 153 6.70 -6.60 -15.03
C LEU A 153 6.48 -7.79 -15.96
N ASN A 154 5.31 -8.41 -15.83
CA ASN A 154 4.88 -9.46 -16.74
C ASN A 154 4.08 -8.84 -17.87
N ILE A 155 4.58 -8.97 -19.09
CA ILE A 155 3.97 -8.43 -20.30
C ILE A 155 3.25 -9.56 -21.01
N LYS A 156 1.96 -9.37 -21.23
CA LYS A 156 1.08 -10.31 -21.94
C LYS A 156 0.46 -9.61 -23.14
N VAL A 157 0.50 -10.26 -24.29
CA VAL A 157 -0.15 -9.75 -25.49
C VAL A 157 -1.49 -10.47 -25.66
N SER A 158 -2.57 -9.69 -25.74
CA SER A 158 -3.91 -10.23 -26.03
C SER A 158 -4.06 -10.53 -27.52
N LEU A 159 -4.67 -11.67 -27.82
CA LEU A 159 -5.07 -12.04 -29.17
C LEU A 159 -6.44 -11.45 -29.57
N ILE A 160 -7.10 -10.78 -28.64
CA ILE A 160 -8.40 -10.13 -28.88
C ILE A 160 -8.13 -8.80 -29.60
N ILE A 161 -8.62 -8.71 -30.81
CA ILE A 161 -8.70 -7.50 -31.63
C ILE A 161 -10.10 -6.90 -31.47
#